data_0668e5e78c1e5612156f5481e867b0ba
#
_entry.id   0668e5e78c1e5612156f5481e867b0ba
#
_cell.length_a   1.000
_cell.length_b   1.000
_cell.length_c   1.000
_cell.angle_alpha   90.00
_cell.angle_beta   90.00
_cell.angle_gamma   90.00
#
_symmetry.space_group_name_H-M   'P 1'
#
loop_
_entity.id
_entity.type
_entity.pdbx_description
1 polymer ?
#
loop_
_entity_poly.entity_id
_entity_poly.type
_entity_poly.pdbx_seq_one_letter_code
_entity_poly.pdbx_strand_id
1 'polypeptide(L)'
;KRAQVPRACPRCRKLQKACSDFRPCQRCVRAGLGKHTSAGSPSTPHGYTSFARDSFHRQNGLLSPQVIQHCSERFHSRLYPTIPIVTQDYVRHLESRADGSEAGNEAYCVLLGMCAMVLLQVEDPAGTGMAPPHIPAKNNRAFGSTLLEEALAAHRHLARRPSPSFEHVLLTFFIYACHGTLLHHSQAFFFLREATTLHHLTRLDTMDPQTRQLADRLFWVLLISERSHGIRYRRPVTLQITSAGPILPMYPASQQPLHAGFVCLAALFRPLDTSFIALLNQELSSIRPSVESLDEVENGVATALDERSMAVLEATQKANLYVTQAWLLIIIWQLRLRLGQLIAPTEPIQSANAATAGSARPGISRTYGYPLQVARNLTISVQDLPVDSIKVHGVGITEKVFDVACAAANVLARIPNSHGDMTQLTRKAVAENDFAYLRRLMQQLPSGSTVYDDLLVKHISQ
;
A
#
# COMPACT_ATOMS: atom_id res chain seq x y z
N LYS A 1 -40.89 -9.76 -26.02
CA LYS A 1 -41.21 -9.47 -24.60
C LYS A 1 -40.72 -8.08 -24.29
N ARG A 2 -41.60 -7.13 -23.91
CA ARG A 2 -41.22 -5.76 -23.50
C ARG A 2 -40.57 -5.83 -22.13
N ALA A 3 -39.37 -5.24 -22.00
CA ALA A 3 -38.69 -5.11 -20.73
C ALA A 3 -39.58 -4.24 -19.79
N GLN A 4 -39.90 -4.77 -18.63
CA GLN A 4 -40.62 -4.03 -17.58
C GLN A 4 -39.63 -3.18 -16.80
N VAL A 5 -39.91 -1.88 -16.71
CA VAL A 5 -39.13 -0.96 -15.89
C VAL A 5 -39.43 -1.20 -14.42
N PRO A 6 -38.45 -1.55 -13.56
CA PRO A 6 -38.70 -1.97 -12.16
C PRO A 6 -39.44 -0.92 -11.32
N ARG A 7 -39.35 0.39 -11.65
CA ARG A 7 -40.02 1.47 -10.93
C ARG A 7 -40.48 2.55 -11.90
N ALA A 8 -41.75 2.49 -12.35
CA ALA A 8 -42.34 3.59 -13.09
C ALA A 8 -42.54 4.83 -12.20
N CYS A 9 -42.36 6.05 -12.77
CA CYS A 9 -42.64 7.30 -12.02
C CYS A 9 -44.12 7.37 -11.60
N PRO A 10 -44.47 8.09 -10.50
CA PRO A 10 -45.81 8.12 -9.93
C PRO A 10 -46.90 8.46 -10.97
N ARG A 11 -46.64 9.42 -11.88
CA ARG A 11 -47.56 9.81 -12.95
C ARG A 11 -47.78 8.70 -13.97
N CYS A 12 -46.69 8.10 -14.48
CA CYS A 12 -46.81 6.99 -15.44
C CYS A 12 -47.49 5.77 -14.83
N ARG A 13 -47.26 5.52 -13.54
CA ARG A 13 -47.96 4.47 -12.77
C ARG A 13 -49.45 4.75 -12.66
N LYS A 14 -49.83 5.99 -12.28
CA LYS A 14 -51.24 6.43 -12.18
C LYS A 14 -51.98 6.36 -13.52
N LEU A 15 -51.25 6.67 -14.62
CA LEU A 15 -51.83 6.66 -15.97
C LEU A 15 -51.68 5.28 -16.66
N GLN A 16 -51.14 4.28 -16.00
CA GLN A 16 -50.89 2.93 -16.52
C GLN A 16 -50.17 2.93 -17.87
N LYS A 17 -49.19 3.86 -18.05
CA LYS A 17 -48.44 4.05 -19.29
C LYS A 17 -46.97 3.64 -19.12
N ALA A 18 -46.35 3.29 -20.24
CA ALA A 18 -44.92 2.96 -20.27
C ALA A 18 -44.06 4.11 -19.76
N CYS A 19 -43.04 3.81 -18.95
CA CYS A 19 -42.10 4.76 -18.37
C CYS A 19 -40.65 4.39 -18.79
N SER A 20 -39.78 5.41 -18.95
CA SER A 20 -38.35 5.16 -19.16
C SER A 20 -37.59 5.09 -17.85
N ASP A 21 -36.40 4.45 -17.86
CA ASP A 21 -35.55 4.28 -16.69
C ASP A 21 -34.91 5.59 -16.19
N PHE A 22 -34.88 6.62 -17.02
CA PHE A 22 -34.30 7.93 -16.69
C PHE A 22 -35.29 8.84 -15.94
N ARG A 23 -34.77 9.67 -15.05
CA ARG A 23 -35.56 10.67 -14.32
C ARG A 23 -35.10 12.11 -14.67
N PRO A 24 -36.04 13.03 -15.04
CA PRO A 24 -37.46 12.81 -15.33
C PRO A 24 -37.65 11.92 -16.58
N CYS A 25 -38.69 11.07 -16.58
CA CYS A 25 -38.93 10.17 -17.71
C CYS A 25 -39.30 10.93 -19.00
N GLN A 26 -38.85 10.43 -20.16
CA GLN A 26 -39.03 11.09 -21.46
C GLN A 26 -40.52 11.46 -21.73
N ARG A 27 -41.46 10.64 -21.29
CA ARG A 27 -42.90 10.94 -21.46
C ARG A 27 -43.33 12.13 -20.62
N CYS A 28 -42.82 12.29 -19.39
CA CYS A 28 -43.11 13.46 -18.57
C CYS A 28 -42.44 14.71 -19.11
N VAL A 29 -41.24 14.60 -19.66
CA VAL A 29 -40.55 15.71 -20.34
C VAL A 29 -41.30 16.19 -21.57
N ARG A 30 -41.72 15.26 -22.45
CA ARG A 30 -42.53 15.62 -23.67
C ARG A 30 -43.91 16.20 -23.32
N ALA A 31 -44.43 15.93 -22.14
CA ALA A 31 -45.67 16.48 -21.63
C ALA A 31 -45.48 17.81 -20.87
N GLY A 32 -44.33 18.47 -20.99
CA GLY A 32 -44.01 19.76 -20.36
C GLY A 32 -43.85 19.69 -18.82
N LEU A 33 -43.82 18.50 -18.23
CA LEU A 33 -43.79 18.30 -16.79
C LEU A 33 -42.40 17.90 -16.25
N GLY A 34 -41.36 18.23 -16.97
CA GLY A 34 -39.97 17.97 -16.58
C GLY A 34 -39.47 18.72 -15.33
N LYS A 35 -40.24 19.69 -14.84
CA LYS A 35 -39.84 20.52 -13.68
C LYS A 35 -40.61 20.26 -12.38
N HIS A 36 -41.66 19.42 -12.36
CA HIS A 36 -42.46 19.20 -11.15
C HIS A 36 -42.86 17.76 -10.98
N THR A 37 -42.13 17.03 -10.14
CA THR A 37 -42.63 15.83 -9.46
C THR A 37 -42.09 15.74 -8.05
N SER A 38 -42.48 16.69 -7.21
CA SER A 38 -42.64 16.47 -5.78
C SER A 38 -44.04 17.04 -5.43
N ALA A 39 -44.98 16.15 -5.12
CA ALA A 39 -46.30 16.54 -4.60
C ALA A 39 -46.13 17.02 -3.17
N GLY A 40 -46.41 18.28 -2.93
CA GLY A 40 -46.47 18.91 -1.63
C GLY A 40 -46.91 20.37 -1.83
N SER A 41 -47.95 20.79 -1.13
CA SER A 41 -48.72 22.05 -1.15
C SER A 41 -47.91 23.34 -1.38
N PRO A 42 -48.55 24.44 -1.87
CA PRO A 42 -47.90 25.69 -2.22
C PRO A 42 -47.54 26.47 -0.96
N SER A 43 -46.27 26.58 -0.67
CA SER A 43 -45.74 27.58 0.23
C SER A 43 -44.48 28.18 -0.39
N THR A 44 -44.49 29.51 -0.59
CA THR A 44 -43.43 30.50 -0.76
C THR A 44 -42.06 30.03 -1.26
N PRO A 45 -41.37 30.80 -2.12
CA PRO A 45 -40.06 30.51 -2.62
C PRO A 45 -39.04 30.61 -1.48
N HIS A 46 -38.86 29.54 -0.76
CA HIS A 46 -37.71 29.40 0.13
C HIS A 46 -36.49 29.06 -0.70
N GLY A 47 -35.47 29.86 -0.50
CA GLY A 47 -34.13 29.66 -0.96
C GLY A 47 -33.65 28.23 -0.70
N TYR A 48 -32.65 27.84 -1.46
CA TYR A 48 -31.90 26.62 -1.24
C TYR A 48 -31.82 26.36 0.25
N THR A 49 -32.54 25.36 0.74
CA THR A 49 -32.33 24.85 2.09
C THR A 49 -30.86 24.41 2.12
N SER A 50 -30.03 25.20 2.75
CA SER A 50 -28.74 24.75 3.22
C SER A 50 -29.03 23.46 3.99
N PHE A 51 -28.59 22.34 3.46
CA PHE A 51 -28.42 21.16 4.31
C PHE A 51 -27.69 21.68 5.53
N ALA A 52 -28.33 21.56 6.70
CA ALA A 52 -27.71 21.93 7.96
C ALA A 52 -26.28 21.37 7.88
N ARG A 53 -25.27 22.22 7.95
CA ARG A 53 -23.88 21.82 8.06
C ARG A 53 -23.83 21.07 9.38
N ASP A 54 -23.97 19.75 9.35
CA ASP A 54 -23.56 18.93 10.48
C ASP A 54 -22.09 19.25 10.67
N SER A 55 -21.80 20.18 11.57
CA SER A 55 -20.43 20.52 11.94
C SER A 55 -19.83 19.27 12.56
N PHE A 56 -18.66 18.88 12.07
CA PHE A 56 -17.89 17.82 12.72
C PHE A 56 -17.63 18.27 14.17
N HIS A 57 -18.21 17.57 15.13
CA HIS A 57 -18.01 17.82 16.54
C HIS A 57 -16.84 16.96 17.02
N ARG A 58 -15.70 17.59 17.29
CA ARG A 58 -14.54 16.94 17.89
C ARG A 58 -14.93 16.31 19.23
N GLN A 59 -14.52 15.08 19.46
CA GLN A 59 -14.57 14.52 20.81
C GLN A 59 -13.48 15.21 21.66
N ASN A 60 -13.91 16.10 22.56
CA ASN A 60 -13.01 16.85 23.41
C ASN A 60 -12.13 15.91 24.24
N GLY A 61 -10.82 16.12 24.20
CA GLY A 61 -9.83 15.40 25.01
C GLY A 61 -9.30 14.09 24.39
N LEU A 62 -9.81 13.67 23.23
CA LEU A 62 -9.34 12.43 22.58
C LEU A 62 -7.90 12.56 22.08
N LEU A 63 -7.55 13.70 21.49
CA LEU A 63 -6.22 13.99 20.96
C LEU A 63 -5.56 15.11 21.78
N SER A 64 -4.87 14.73 22.85
CA SER A 64 -4.12 15.69 23.67
C SER A 64 -2.78 16.07 23.02
N PRO A 65 -2.18 17.24 23.33
CA PRO A 65 -0.85 17.61 22.84
C PRO A 65 0.22 16.55 23.13
N GLN A 66 0.15 15.88 24.28
CA GLN A 66 1.07 14.81 24.65
C GLN A 66 0.93 13.58 23.75
N VAL A 67 -0.29 13.22 23.36
CA VAL A 67 -0.55 12.13 22.40
C VAL A 67 0.00 12.50 21.03
N ILE A 68 -0.22 13.73 20.57
CA ILE A 68 0.30 14.21 19.27
C ILE A 68 1.83 14.17 19.28
N GLN A 69 2.46 14.71 20.31
CA GLN A 69 3.92 14.71 20.44
C GLN A 69 4.48 13.29 20.41
N HIS A 70 3.96 12.39 21.24
CA HIS A 70 4.37 10.98 21.28
C HIS A 70 4.24 10.29 19.92
N CYS A 71 3.09 10.45 19.26
CA CYS A 71 2.88 9.86 17.95
C CYS A 71 3.76 10.49 16.86
N SER A 72 3.98 11.81 16.91
CA SER A 72 4.86 12.53 16.00
C SER A 72 6.30 12.03 16.09
N GLU A 73 6.85 11.92 17.31
CA GLU A 73 8.21 11.41 17.53
C GLU A 73 8.36 9.98 16.98
N ARG A 74 7.37 9.11 17.20
CA ARG A 74 7.36 7.75 16.68
C ARG A 74 7.18 7.69 15.16
N PHE A 75 6.31 8.52 14.61
CA PHE A 75 6.16 8.62 13.16
C PHE A 75 7.51 8.97 12.52
N HIS A 76 8.20 9.99 13.03
CA HIS A 76 9.44 10.46 12.43
C HIS A 76 10.61 9.49 12.63
N SER A 77 10.70 8.84 13.78
CA SER A 77 11.77 7.88 14.03
C SER A 77 11.56 6.52 13.35
N ARG A 78 10.32 6.09 13.12
CA ARG A 78 10.03 4.72 12.69
C ARG A 78 9.41 4.61 11.30
N LEU A 79 8.53 5.54 10.90
CA LEU A 79 7.76 5.46 9.66
C LEU A 79 8.24 6.45 8.59
N TYR A 80 8.66 7.63 8.98
CA TYR A 80 9.08 8.69 8.06
C TYR A 80 10.19 8.26 7.07
N PRO A 81 11.19 7.45 7.44
CA PRO A 81 12.19 6.97 6.48
C PRO A 81 11.61 6.20 5.29
N THR A 82 10.39 5.65 5.45
CA THR A 82 9.66 4.90 4.40
C THR A 82 8.49 5.69 3.83
N ILE A 83 7.87 6.56 4.65
CA ILE A 83 6.65 7.32 4.31
C ILE A 83 6.90 8.83 4.61
N PRO A 84 7.71 9.53 3.80
CA PRO A 84 8.15 10.89 4.11
C PRO A 84 7.13 11.97 3.71
N ILE A 85 5.86 11.80 4.08
CA ILE A 85 4.73 12.64 3.65
C ILE A 85 4.35 13.76 4.63
N VAL A 86 4.81 13.67 5.89
CA VAL A 86 4.53 14.68 6.93
C VAL A 86 5.82 14.98 7.67
N THR A 87 6.37 16.19 7.52
CA THR A 87 7.56 16.64 8.25
C THR A 87 7.23 17.11 9.66
N GLN A 88 8.23 17.18 10.55
CA GLN A 88 8.02 17.73 11.89
C GLN A 88 7.51 19.18 11.85
N ASP A 89 8.02 19.99 10.91
CA ASP A 89 7.55 21.37 10.73
C ASP A 89 6.07 21.40 10.29
N TYR A 90 5.68 20.47 9.41
CA TYR A 90 4.29 20.37 8.97
C TYR A 90 3.37 19.92 10.11
N VAL A 91 3.81 18.99 10.99
CA VAL A 91 3.04 18.62 12.20
C VAL A 91 2.84 19.84 13.09
N ARG A 92 3.90 20.60 13.39
CA ARG A 92 3.79 21.84 14.19
C ARG A 92 2.86 22.88 13.53
N HIS A 93 2.90 22.99 12.22
CA HIS A 93 1.97 23.84 11.47
C HIS A 93 0.50 23.37 11.64
N LEU A 94 0.26 22.05 11.53
CA LEU A 94 -1.09 21.49 11.74
C LEU A 94 -1.57 21.72 13.18
N GLU A 95 -0.71 21.54 14.19
CA GLU A 95 -1.04 21.80 15.60
C GLU A 95 -1.43 23.26 15.83
N SER A 96 -0.67 24.21 15.26
CA SER A 96 -0.96 25.64 15.40
C SER A 96 -2.27 26.07 14.75
N ARG A 97 -2.70 25.35 13.69
CA ARG A 97 -3.98 25.60 12.99
C ARG A 97 -5.17 24.87 13.59
N ALA A 98 -4.96 23.89 14.46
CA ALA A 98 -6.04 23.06 15.00
C ALA A 98 -6.88 23.81 16.05
N ASP A 99 -7.43 24.99 15.70
CA ASP A 99 -8.10 25.97 16.57
C ASP A 99 -9.64 25.84 16.64
N GLY A 100 -10.24 24.87 15.93
CA GLY A 100 -11.69 24.69 15.85
C GLY A 100 -12.37 25.41 14.70
N SER A 101 -11.66 26.24 13.93
CA SER A 101 -12.14 26.76 12.65
C SER A 101 -12.36 25.64 11.61
N GLU A 102 -13.02 25.93 10.50
CA GLU A 102 -13.22 24.93 9.44
C GLU A 102 -11.89 24.41 8.86
N ALA A 103 -10.92 25.29 8.65
CA ALA A 103 -9.57 24.93 8.25
C ALA A 103 -8.79 24.21 9.36
N GLY A 104 -9.01 24.60 10.62
CA GLY A 104 -8.44 23.96 11.79
C GLY A 104 -8.99 22.56 12.03
N ASN A 105 -10.22 22.29 11.60
CA ASN A 105 -10.78 20.94 11.61
C ASN A 105 -10.06 20.00 10.64
N GLU A 106 -9.64 20.47 9.45
CA GLU A 106 -8.81 19.65 8.54
C GLU A 106 -7.46 19.29 9.14
N ALA A 107 -6.78 20.27 9.73
CA ALA A 107 -5.51 20.07 10.42
C ALA A 107 -5.64 19.03 11.55
N TYR A 108 -6.68 19.15 12.37
CA TYR A 108 -6.98 18.17 13.41
C TYR A 108 -7.22 16.76 12.85
N CYS A 109 -7.93 16.63 11.73
CA CYS A 109 -8.21 15.35 11.11
C CYS A 109 -6.95 14.63 10.62
N VAL A 110 -5.97 15.37 10.07
CA VAL A 110 -4.66 14.80 9.68
C VAL A 110 -3.91 14.27 10.89
N LEU A 111 -3.83 15.07 11.96
CA LEU A 111 -3.17 14.65 13.21
C LEU A 111 -3.84 13.40 13.80
N LEU A 112 -5.17 13.33 13.75
CA LEU A 112 -5.95 12.20 14.21
C LEU A 112 -5.62 10.93 13.40
N GLY A 113 -5.61 11.01 12.08
CA GLY A 113 -5.27 9.89 11.19
C GLY A 113 -3.82 9.42 11.37
N MET A 114 -2.88 10.36 11.50
CA MET A 114 -1.47 10.04 11.77
C MET A 114 -1.30 9.31 13.11
N CYS A 115 -1.92 9.83 14.19
CA CYS A 115 -1.84 9.19 15.51
C CYS A 115 -2.49 7.80 15.51
N ALA A 116 -3.64 7.62 14.84
CA ALA A 116 -4.29 6.32 14.68
C ALA A 116 -3.35 5.32 14.00
N MET A 117 -2.73 5.69 12.89
CA MET A 117 -1.78 4.84 12.16
C MET A 117 -0.58 4.44 13.04
N VAL A 118 0.02 5.40 13.73
CA VAL A 118 1.18 5.13 14.61
C VAL A 118 0.83 4.15 15.70
N LEU A 119 -0.27 4.37 16.42
CA LEU A 119 -0.69 3.50 17.52
C LEU A 119 -1.12 2.10 17.09
N LEU A 120 -1.60 1.96 15.86
CA LEU A 120 -1.96 0.65 15.30
C LEU A 120 -0.75 -0.12 14.76
N GLN A 121 0.24 0.58 14.17
CA GLN A 121 1.33 -0.06 13.43
C GLN A 121 2.64 -0.15 14.23
N VAL A 122 2.96 0.85 15.06
CA VAL A 122 4.23 0.91 15.77
C VAL A 122 4.06 0.35 17.18
N GLU A 123 4.60 -0.84 17.42
CA GLU A 123 4.63 -1.44 18.75
C GLU A 123 5.60 -0.70 19.67
N ASP A 124 5.28 -0.60 20.97
CA ASP A 124 6.20 -0.10 21.97
C ASP A 124 7.33 -1.12 22.19
N PRO A 125 8.60 -0.66 22.28
CA PRO A 125 9.69 -1.52 22.71
C PRO A 125 9.35 -2.10 24.08
N ALA A 126 9.45 -3.43 24.21
CA ALA A 126 9.23 -4.11 25.49
C ALA A 126 10.21 -3.55 26.53
N GLY A 127 9.69 -2.91 27.58
CA GLY A 127 10.48 -2.44 28.71
C GLY A 127 10.66 -0.92 28.83
N THR A 128 10.28 -0.11 27.87
CA THR A 128 10.26 1.34 28.04
C THR A 128 8.94 1.77 28.69
N GLY A 129 8.81 1.62 30.00
CA GLY A 129 7.61 1.90 30.79
C GLY A 129 7.11 3.35 30.79
N MET A 130 7.37 4.11 29.74
CA MET A 130 6.90 5.47 29.51
C MET A 130 5.82 5.51 28.42
N ALA A 131 4.70 4.79 28.65
CA ALA A 131 3.47 5.23 28.00
C ALA A 131 3.11 6.61 28.55
N PRO A 132 2.75 7.60 27.71
CA PRO A 132 2.24 8.86 28.20
C PRO A 132 1.09 8.61 29.18
N PRO A 133 0.96 9.37 30.28
CA PRO A 133 -0.02 9.11 31.34
C PRO A 133 -1.48 9.06 30.87
N HIS A 134 -1.75 9.46 29.64
CA HIS A 134 -3.07 9.47 29.01
C HIS A 134 -3.29 8.36 27.97
N ILE A 135 -2.26 7.57 27.63
CA ILE A 135 -2.42 6.36 26.82
C ILE A 135 -2.39 5.18 27.79
N PRO A 136 -3.48 4.39 27.90
CA PRO A 136 -3.46 3.20 28.74
C PRO A 136 -2.30 2.30 28.31
N ALA A 137 -1.30 2.13 29.15
CA ALA A 137 -0.02 1.45 28.84
C ALA A 137 -0.15 0.01 28.28
N LYS A 138 -1.35 -0.57 28.38
CA LYS A 138 -1.67 -1.93 27.88
C LYS A 138 -2.51 -1.97 26.61
N ASN A 139 -2.86 -0.84 25.96
CA ASN A 139 -3.88 -0.88 24.91
C ASN A 139 -3.74 0.17 23.79
N ASN A 140 -2.49 0.40 23.31
CA ASN A 140 -2.23 1.27 22.16
C ASN A 140 -3.12 0.95 20.96
N ARG A 141 -3.32 -0.35 20.68
CA ARG A 141 -4.13 -0.79 19.56
C ARG A 141 -5.63 -0.45 19.72
N ALA A 142 -6.20 -0.59 20.92
CA ALA A 142 -7.59 -0.20 21.16
C ALA A 142 -7.77 1.31 21.05
N PHE A 143 -6.85 2.08 21.61
CA PHE A 143 -6.88 3.54 21.49
C PHE A 143 -6.67 3.99 20.03
N GLY A 144 -5.75 3.37 19.31
CA GLY A 144 -5.58 3.59 17.87
C GLY A 144 -6.86 3.28 17.07
N SER A 145 -7.61 2.24 17.44
CA SER A 145 -8.91 1.93 16.82
C SER A 145 -9.96 3.00 17.13
N THR A 146 -10.01 3.53 18.36
CA THR A 146 -10.90 4.66 18.70
C THR A 146 -10.57 5.91 17.89
N LEU A 147 -9.28 6.23 17.71
CA LEU A 147 -8.85 7.34 16.85
C LEU A 147 -9.24 7.12 15.39
N LEU A 148 -9.17 5.87 14.91
CA LEU A 148 -9.61 5.53 13.56
C LEU A 148 -11.11 5.73 13.36
N GLU A 149 -11.95 5.38 14.34
CA GLU A 149 -13.39 5.61 14.28
C GLU A 149 -13.71 7.10 14.18
N GLU A 150 -13.03 7.94 14.94
CA GLU A 150 -13.15 9.38 14.88
C GLU A 150 -12.63 9.94 13.54
N ALA A 151 -11.50 9.39 13.02
CA ALA A 151 -10.98 9.73 11.71
C ALA A 151 -11.95 9.41 10.58
N LEU A 152 -12.67 8.30 10.68
CA LEU A 152 -13.74 7.91 9.73
C LEU A 152 -14.94 8.86 9.82
N ALA A 153 -15.29 9.36 11.00
CA ALA A 153 -16.34 10.37 11.16
C ALA A 153 -15.92 11.71 10.53
N ALA A 154 -14.69 12.13 10.77
CA ALA A 154 -14.10 13.32 10.17
C ALA A 154 -14.03 13.24 8.64
N HIS A 155 -13.60 12.11 8.09
CA HIS A 155 -13.53 11.84 6.66
C HIS A 155 -14.90 12.00 5.98
N ARG A 156 -15.97 11.46 6.57
CA ARG A 156 -17.35 11.60 6.05
C ARG A 156 -17.79 13.07 5.95
N HIS A 157 -17.30 13.92 6.85
CA HIS A 157 -17.55 15.35 6.81
C HIS A 157 -16.77 16.04 5.66
N LEU A 158 -15.48 15.73 5.51
CA LEU A 158 -14.63 16.29 4.46
C LEU A 158 -15.06 15.83 3.05
N ALA A 159 -15.53 14.60 2.89
CA ALA A 159 -16.00 14.05 1.61
C ALA A 159 -17.20 14.81 1.01
N ARG A 160 -17.88 15.66 1.77
CA ARG A 160 -18.98 16.53 1.29
C ARG A 160 -18.50 17.82 0.64
N ARG A 161 -17.21 18.13 0.67
CA ARG A 161 -16.65 19.36 0.11
C ARG A 161 -16.56 19.29 -1.42
N PRO A 162 -16.77 20.42 -2.12
CA PRO A 162 -16.74 20.46 -3.58
C PRO A 162 -15.34 20.26 -4.16
N SER A 163 -14.28 20.53 -3.40
CA SER A 163 -12.89 20.38 -3.81
C SER A 163 -12.08 19.74 -2.69
N PRO A 164 -11.27 18.70 -2.99
CA PRO A 164 -10.42 18.10 -1.98
C PRO A 164 -9.26 19.03 -1.62
N SER A 165 -8.91 19.04 -0.32
CA SER A 165 -7.68 19.64 0.19
C SER A 165 -6.56 18.59 0.27
N PHE A 166 -5.31 19.05 0.43
CA PHE A 166 -4.17 18.15 0.67
C PHE A 166 -4.34 17.38 1.99
N GLU A 167 -4.87 18.04 3.00
CA GLU A 167 -5.20 17.44 4.30
C GLU A 167 -6.24 16.31 4.17
N HIS A 168 -7.21 16.45 3.28
CA HIS A 168 -8.18 15.38 3.01
C HIS A 168 -7.51 14.16 2.39
N VAL A 169 -6.58 14.36 1.43
CA VAL A 169 -5.80 13.24 0.84
C VAL A 169 -4.97 12.54 1.91
N LEU A 170 -4.27 13.30 2.78
CA LEU A 170 -3.46 12.75 3.87
C LEU A 170 -4.30 11.93 4.85
N LEU A 171 -5.45 12.47 5.30
CA LEU A 171 -6.37 11.73 6.17
C LEU A 171 -6.80 10.42 5.55
N THR A 172 -7.22 10.45 4.27
CA THR A 172 -7.69 9.27 3.54
C THR A 172 -6.58 8.24 3.40
N PHE A 173 -5.34 8.67 3.16
CA PHE A 173 -4.17 7.78 3.15
C PHE A 173 -3.92 7.15 4.53
N PHE A 174 -4.01 7.91 5.62
CA PHE A 174 -3.83 7.35 6.97
C PHE A 174 -4.92 6.34 7.32
N ILE A 175 -6.17 6.59 6.94
CA ILE A 175 -7.27 5.62 7.09
C ILE A 175 -6.98 4.34 6.29
N TYR A 176 -6.50 4.46 5.05
CA TYR A 176 -6.04 3.31 4.26
C TYR A 176 -4.99 2.49 5.02
N ALA A 177 -3.95 3.14 5.55
CA ALA A 177 -2.87 2.48 6.26
C ALA A 177 -3.35 1.77 7.55
N CYS A 178 -4.27 2.41 8.30
CA CYS A 178 -4.90 1.80 9.47
C CYS A 178 -5.66 0.52 9.11
N HIS A 179 -6.50 0.55 8.05
CA HIS A 179 -7.23 -0.64 7.61
C HIS A 179 -6.29 -1.74 7.09
N GLY A 180 -5.18 -1.37 6.43
CA GLY A 180 -4.14 -2.33 6.04
C GLY A 180 -3.56 -3.06 7.25
N THR A 181 -3.21 -2.33 8.30
CA THR A 181 -2.68 -2.89 9.56
C THR A 181 -3.68 -3.80 10.27
N LEU A 182 -4.98 -3.51 10.15
CA LEU A 182 -6.08 -4.29 10.74
C LEU A 182 -6.51 -5.49 9.86
N LEU A 183 -5.87 -5.74 8.72
CA LEU A 183 -6.24 -6.78 7.74
C LEU A 183 -7.62 -6.57 7.10
N HIS A 184 -8.15 -5.36 7.13
CA HIS A 184 -9.41 -5.00 6.48
C HIS A 184 -9.17 -4.66 5.00
N HIS A 185 -8.77 -5.66 4.20
CA HIS A 185 -8.27 -5.47 2.83
C HIS A 185 -9.23 -4.74 1.89
N SER A 186 -10.54 -4.97 2.01
CA SER A 186 -11.54 -4.30 1.18
C SER A 186 -11.66 -2.81 1.51
N GLN A 187 -11.67 -2.46 2.79
CA GLN A 187 -11.68 -1.06 3.24
C GLN A 187 -10.36 -0.38 2.91
N ALA A 188 -9.24 -1.05 3.10
CA ALA A 188 -7.93 -0.53 2.71
C ALA A 188 -7.90 -0.21 1.21
N PHE A 189 -8.38 -1.11 0.35
CA PHE A 189 -8.44 -0.84 -1.08
C PHE A 189 -9.37 0.32 -1.44
N PHE A 190 -10.53 0.41 -0.79
CA PHE A 190 -11.47 1.51 -1.01
C PHE A 190 -10.82 2.87 -0.71
N PHE A 191 -10.23 3.03 0.48
CA PHE A 191 -9.60 4.30 0.89
C PHE A 191 -8.32 4.60 0.09
N LEU A 192 -7.56 3.58 -0.34
CA LEU A 192 -6.43 3.78 -1.23
C LEU A 192 -6.87 4.36 -2.59
N ARG A 193 -7.93 3.81 -3.18
CA ARG A 193 -8.53 4.31 -4.44
C ARG A 193 -9.08 5.73 -4.29
N GLU A 194 -9.70 6.02 -3.17
CA GLU A 194 -10.19 7.35 -2.86
C GLU A 194 -9.02 8.33 -2.70
N ALA A 195 -7.98 7.98 -1.95
CA ALA A 195 -6.79 8.82 -1.77
C ALA A 195 -6.10 9.13 -3.12
N THR A 196 -5.95 8.12 -4.01
CA THR A 196 -5.38 8.33 -5.35
C THR A 196 -6.26 9.25 -6.19
N THR A 197 -7.57 9.10 -6.13
CA THR A 197 -8.52 9.95 -6.85
C THR A 197 -8.51 11.38 -6.31
N LEU A 198 -8.55 11.56 -4.99
CA LEU A 198 -8.49 12.87 -4.35
C LEU A 198 -7.18 13.60 -4.69
N HIS A 199 -6.05 12.89 -4.72
CA HIS A 199 -4.76 13.46 -5.11
C HIS A 199 -4.81 14.02 -6.55
N HIS A 200 -5.42 13.30 -7.49
CA HIS A 200 -5.58 13.80 -8.86
C HIS A 200 -6.50 15.02 -8.96
N LEU A 201 -7.50 15.11 -8.09
CA LEU A 201 -8.45 16.24 -8.08
C LEU A 201 -7.92 17.45 -7.31
N THR A 202 -6.87 17.29 -6.55
CA THR A 202 -6.27 18.37 -5.75
C THR A 202 -5.52 19.35 -6.64
N ARG A 203 -5.75 20.65 -6.42
CA ARG A 203 -5.12 21.73 -7.19
C ARG A 203 -3.70 21.99 -6.68
N LEU A 204 -2.75 21.25 -7.21
CA LEU A 204 -1.35 21.36 -6.83
C LEU A 204 -0.70 22.69 -7.23
N ASP A 205 -1.23 23.36 -8.27
CA ASP A 205 -0.78 24.65 -8.79
C ASP A 205 -0.99 25.82 -7.82
N THR A 206 -1.93 25.68 -6.89
CA THR A 206 -2.27 26.70 -5.91
C THR A 206 -1.56 26.55 -4.57
N MET A 207 -0.76 25.49 -4.40
CA MET A 207 -0.06 25.21 -3.15
C MET A 207 1.22 26.01 -3.02
N ASP A 208 1.59 26.30 -1.76
CA ASP A 208 2.93 26.81 -1.47
C ASP A 208 4.00 25.74 -1.79
N PRO A 209 5.26 26.13 -2.01
CA PRO A 209 6.32 25.21 -2.43
C PRO A 209 6.59 24.07 -1.44
N GLN A 210 6.40 24.28 -0.14
CA GLN A 210 6.66 23.25 0.87
C GLN A 210 5.54 22.19 0.86
N THR A 211 4.28 22.62 0.87
CA THR A 211 3.11 21.72 0.74
C THR A 211 3.14 20.99 -0.59
N ARG A 212 3.52 21.66 -1.69
CA ARG A 212 3.68 21.02 -3.01
C ARG A 212 4.71 19.89 -2.96
N GLN A 213 5.85 20.09 -2.31
CA GLN A 213 6.85 19.04 -2.16
C GLN A 213 6.33 17.82 -1.37
N LEU A 214 5.50 18.06 -0.34
CA LEU A 214 4.84 16.97 0.39
C LEU A 214 3.83 16.23 -0.49
N ALA A 215 3.06 16.94 -1.30
CA ALA A 215 2.13 16.36 -2.26
C ALA A 215 2.84 15.51 -3.33
N ASP A 216 4.00 15.95 -3.82
CA ASP A 216 4.82 15.17 -4.75
C ASP A 216 5.37 13.88 -4.10
N ARG A 217 5.77 13.93 -2.82
CA ARG A 217 6.15 12.72 -2.06
C ARG A 217 4.95 11.80 -1.86
N LEU A 218 3.79 12.36 -1.52
CA LEU A 218 2.57 11.58 -1.34
C LEU A 218 2.16 10.87 -2.63
N PHE A 219 2.34 11.49 -3.79
CA PHE A 219 2.14 10.81 -5.08
C PHE A 219 2.93 9.51 -5.16
N TRP A 220 4.23 9.54 -4.85
CA TRP A 220 5.08 8.35 -4.89
C TRP A 220 4.70 7.32 -3.82
N VAL A 221 4.33 7.75 -2.62
CA VAL A 221 3.82 6.85 -1.57
C VAL A 221 2.53 6.17 -2.02
N LEU A 222 1.59 6.91 -2.62
CA LEU A 222 0.35 6.37 -3.17
C LEU A 222 0.61 5.41 -4.32
N LEU A 223 1.52 5.73 -5.23
CA LEU A 223 1.91 4.88 -6.35
C LEU A 223 2.49 3.55 -5.87
N ILE A 224 3.43 3.58 -4.92
CA ILE A 224 4.03 2.39 -4.31
C ILE A 224 2.95 1.55 -3.62
N SER A 225 2.07 2.20 -2.84
CA SER A 225 0.97 1.54 -2.13
C SER A 225 -0.02 0.90 -3.09
N GLU A 226 -0.44 1.61 -4.14
CA GLU A 226 -1.40 1.12 -5.13
C GLU A 226 -0.82 -0.06 -5.92
N ARG A 227 0.43 0.03 -6.37
CA ARG A 227 1.11 -1.07 -7.08
C ARG A 227 1.32 -2.28 -6.18
N SER A 228 1.79 -2.07 -4.94
CA SER A 228 1.95 -3.15 -3.96
C SER A 228 0.62 -3.87 -3.69
N HIS A 229 -0.45 -3.11 -3.47
CA HIS A 229 -1.79 -3.66 -3.26
C HIS A 229 -2.34 -4.34 -4.52
N GLY A 230 -2.17 -3.71 -5.68
CA GLY A 230 -2.59 -4.24 -6.98
C GLY A 230 -1.91 -5.58 -7.31
N ILE A 231 -0.61 -5.68 -7.09
CA ILE A 231 0.17 -6.92 -7.26
C ILE A 231 -0.33 -8.02 -6.32
N ARG A 232 -0.47 -7.68 -5.03
CA ARG A 232 -0.83 -8.64 -3.97
C ARG A 232 -2.24 -9.20 -4.14
N TYR A 233 -3.21 -8.32 -4.35
CA TYR A 233 -4.64 -8.67 -4.33
C TYR A 233 -5.29 -8.72 -5.71
N ARG A 234 -4.47 -8.66 -6.79
CA ARG A 234 -4.95 -8.69 -8.18
C ARG A 234 -5.98 -7.59 -8.44
N ARG A 235 -5.61 -6.34 -8.12
CA ARG A 235 -6.46 -5.17 -8.30
C ARG A 235 -5.89 -4.25 -9.38
N PRO A 236 -6.75 -3.55 -10.13
CA PRO A 236 -6.29 -2.57 -11.13
C PRO A 236 -5.65 -1.36 -10.44
N VAL A 237 -4.71 -0.72 -11.12
CA VAL A 237 -4.02 0.50 -10.68
C VAL A 237 -4.38 1.67 -11.59
N THR A 238 -4.33 2.89 -11.06
CA THR A 238 -4.66 4.13 -11.80
C THR A 238 -3.51 5.11 -11.90
N LEU A 239 -2.64 5.15 -10.89
CA LEU A 239 -1.52 6.09 -10.90
C LEU A 239 -0.47 5.66 -11.93
N GLN A 240 -0.11 6.63 -12.80
CA GLN A 240 0.91 6.43 -13.83
C GLN A 240 2.03 7.43 -13.66
N ILE A 241 3.25 6.99 -13.97
CA ILE A 241 4.42 7.87 -14.06
C ILE A 241 4.38 8.49 -15.46
N THR A 242 4.20 9.80 -15.52
CA THR A 242 4.16 10.56 -16.77
C THR A 242 5.28 11.59 -16.79
N SER A 243 5.63 12.10 -17.98
CA SER A 243 6.61 13.17 -18.12
C SER A 243 6.21 14.49 -17.44
N ALA A 244 4.92 14.71 -17.26
CA ALA A 244 4.37 15.88 -16.56
C ALA A 244 4.08 15.61 -15.07
N GLY A 245 4.25 14.36 -14.61
CA GLY A 245 4.01 13.97 -13.22
C GLY A 245 5.13 14.38 -12.28
N PRO A 246 4.94 14.18 -10.96
CA PRO A 246 5.95 14.48 -9.96
C PRO A 246 7.26 13.72 -10.24
N ILE A 247 8.34 14.47 -10.37
CA ILE A 247 9.67 13.90 -10.49
C ILE A 247 10.06 13.33 -9.12
N LEU A 248 10.72 12.15 -9.11
CA LEU A 248 11.25 11.60 -7.88
C LEU A 248 12.20 12.63 -7.25
N PRO A 249 11.93 13.10 -6.01
CA PRO A 249 12.66 14.25 -5.48
C PRO A 249 14.15 13.94 -5.36
N MET A 250 14.95 14.78 -6.00
CA MET A 250 16.40 14.83 -5.76
C MET A 250 16.62 15.65 -4.48
N TYR A 251 17.03 14.99 -3.42
CA TYR A 251 17.27 15.67 -2.14
C TYR A 251 18.67 16.31 -2.09
N PRO A 252 18.83 17.46 -1.41
CA PRO A 252 20.14 18.00 -1.10
C PRO A 252 21.03 16.96 -0.41
N ALA A 253 22.34 17.00 -0.64
CA ALA A 253 23.27 16.03 -0.07
C ALA A 253 23.15 15.88 1.47
N SER A 254 22.78 16.96 2.17
CA SER A 254 22.54 16.97 3.62
C SER A 254 21.31 16.14 4.07
N GLN A 255 20.34 15.89 3.17
CA GLN A 255 19.13 15.11 3.45
C GLN A 255 19.13 13.74 2.76
N GLN A 256 20.17 13.43 1.97
CA GLN A 256 20.25 12.18 1.21
C GLN A 256 20.08 10.91 2.06
N PRO A 257 20.72 10.75 3.23
CA PRO A 257 20.59 9.50 3.99
C PRO A 257 19.15 9.21 4.42
N LEU A 258 18.40 10.24 4.85
CA LEU A 258 17.04 10.08 5.35
C LEU A 258 16.06 9.66 4.24
N HIS A 259 16.22 10.18 3.04
CA HIS A 259 15.30 9.94 1.92
C HIS A 259 15.82 8.92 0.90
N ALA A 260 17.08 8.51 0.99
CA ALA A 260 17.69 7.58 0.04
C ALA A 260 16.92 6.24 -0.01
N GLY A 261 16.50 5.71 1.13
CA GLY A 261 15.69 4.51 1.19
C GLY A 261 14.32 4.65 0.49
N PHE A 262 13.70 5.81 0.59
CA PHE A 262 12.45 6.09 -0.13
C PHE A 262 12.65 6.17 -1.65
N VAL A 263 13.74 6.79 -2.10
CA VAL A 263 14.12 6.84 -3.53
C VAL A 263 14.37 5.43 -4.06
N CYS A 264 15.12 4.59 -3.33
CA CYS A 264 15.34 3.19 -3.69
C CYS A 264 14.03 2.41 -3.74
N LEU A 265 13.11 2.63 -2.78
CA LEU A 265 11.80 1.98 -2.77
C LEU A 265 10.97 2.38 -4.00
N ALA A 266 10.96 3.65 -4.36
CA ALA A 266 10.29 4.12 -5.58
C ALA A 266 10.92 3.54 -6.85
N ALA A 267 12.26 3.39 -6.88
CA ALA A 267 12.96 2.76 -7.99
C ALA A 267 12.57 1.29 -8.19
N LEU A 268 12.36 0.53 -7.11
CA LEU A 268 11.86 -0.86 -7.17
C LEU A 268 10.48 -0.97 -7.85
N PHE A 269 9.59 -0.01 -7.63
CA PHE A 269 8.25 -0.03 -8.20
C PHE A 269 8.15 0.66 -9.57
N ARG A 270 9.16 1.41 -10.00
CA ARG A 270 9.14 2.13 -11.27
C ARG A 270 8.96 1.24 -12.49
N PRO A 271 9.59 0.07 -12.62
CA PRO A 271 9.42 -0.83 -13.77
C PRO A 271 8.05 -1.51 -13.85
N LEU A 272 7.30 -1.53 -12.75
CA LEU A 272 6.03 -2.26 -12.62
C LEU A 272 4.87 -1.35 -13.04
N ASP A 273 4.77 -1.03 -14.29
CA ASP A 273 3.76 -0.12 -14.84
C ASP A 273 2.34 -0.72 -14.88
N THR A 274 1.39 0.03 -15.43
CA THR A 274 0.01 -0.42 -15.58
C THR A 274 -0.13 -1.62 -16.49
N SER A 275 0.74 -1.74 -17.50
CA SER A 275 0.75 -2.88 -18.44
C SER A 275 1.19 -4.15 -17.72
N PHE A 276 2.23 -4.07 -16.89
CA PHE A 276 2.67 -5.18 -16.05
C PHE A 276 1.57 -5.64 -15.08
N ILE A 277 0.89 -4.70 -14.43
CA ILE A 277 -0.22 -5.03 -13.50
C ILE A 277 -1.41 -5.64 -14.23
N ALA A 278 -1.80 -5.10 -15.38
CA ALA A 278 -2.87 -5.67 -16.22
C ALA A 278 -2.55 -7.11 -16.65
N LEU A 279 -1.30 -7.37 -17.01
CA LEU A 279 -0.81 -8.69 -17.33
C LEU A 279 -0.87 -9.65 -16.12
N LEU A 280 -0.46 -9.20 -14.94
CA LEU A 280 -0.61 -9.97 -13.70
C LEU A 280 -2.07 -10.31 -13.41
N ASN A 281 -3.00 -9.41 -13.72
CA ASN A 281 -4.43 -9.54 -13.49
C ASN A 281 -5.15 -10.34 -14.61
N GLN A 282 -4.44 -10.73 -15.66
CA GLN A 282 -4.99 -11.42 -16.83
C GLN A 282 -6.03 -10.58 -17.62
N GLU A 283 -5.95 -9.25 -17.52
CA GLU A 283 -6.85 -8.34 -18.22
C GLU A 283 -6.60 -8.32 -19.73
N LEU A 284 -5.40 -8.71 -20.16
CA LEU A 284 -4.96 -8.76 -21.55
C LEU A 284 -4.74 -10.22 -21.99
N SER A 285 -5.83 -10.96 -22.18
CA SER A 285 -5.78 -12.38 -22.57
C SER A 285 -5.19 -12.64 -23.95
N SER A 286 -5.16 -11.63 -24.84
CA SER A 286 -4.69 -11.75 -26.22
C SER A 286 -3.23 -11.32 -26.43
N ILE A 287 -2.61 -10.60 -25.51
CA ILE A 287 -1.23 -10.10 -25.64
C ILE A 287 -0.33 -10.91 -24.70
N ARG A 288 0.53 -11.75 -25.28
CA ARG A 288 1.62 -12.37 -24.53
C ARG A 288 2.81 -11.40 -24.54
N PRO A 289 3.33 -11.01 -23.36
CA PRO A 289 4.52 -10.18 -23.29
C PRO A 289 5.69 -10.95 -23.90
N SER A 290 6.59 -10.24 -24.55
CA SER A 290 7.84 -10.84 -24.98
C SER A 290 8.68 -11.20 -23.75
N VAL A 291 9.61 -12.13 -23.94
CA VAL A 291 10.54 -12.54 -22.90
C VAL A 291 11.41 -11.33 -22.51
N GLU A 292 11.83 -10.54 -23.49
CA GLU A 292 12.66 -9.35 -23.34
C GLU A 292 11.97 -8.28 -22.48
N SER A 293 10.67 -8.05 -22.65
CA SER A 293 9.94 -7.06 -21.85
C SER A 293 9.89 -7.43 -20.36
N LEU A 294 9.78 -8.72 -20.03
CA LEU A 294 9.86 -9.18 -18.65
C LEU A 294 11.31 -9.17 -18.12
N ASP A 295 12.30 -9.37 -18.99
CA ASP A 295 13.71 -9.22 -18.61
C ASP A 295 14.03 -7.76 -18.27
N GLU A 296 13.49 -6.78 -19.00
CA GLU A 296 13.64 -5.36 -18.69
C GLU A 296 13.04 -5.00 -17.33
N VAL A 297 11.82 -5.49 -17.04
CA VAL A 297 11.19 -5.29 -15.74
C VAL A 297 12.02 -5.91 -14.62
N GLU A 298 12.45 -7.16 -14.80
CA GLU A 298 13.27 -7.86 -13.81
C GLU A 298 14.60 -7.18 -13.57
N ASN A 299 15.30 -6.80 -14.64
CA ASN A 299 16.57 -6.07 -14.54
C ASN A 299 16.37 -4.73 -13.82
N GLY A 300 15.27 -4.02 -14.11
CA GLY A 300 14.94 -2.78 -13.41
C GLY A 300 14.76 -2.99 -11.91
N VAL A 301 14.10 -4.08 -11.48
CA VAL A 301 13.95 -4.43 -10.07
C VAL A 301 15.28 -4.91 -9.46
N ALA A 302 16.03 -5.75 -10.18
CA ALA A 302 17.29 -6.31 -9.66
C ALA A 302 18.39 -5.26 -9.45
N THR A 303 18.43 -4.24 -10.32
CA THR A 303 19.44 -3.18 -10.29
C THR A 303 19.01 -1.93 -9.52
N ALA A 304 17.78 -1.89 -8.99
CA ALA A 304 17.26 -0.73 -8.25
C ALA A 304 18.00 -0.46 -6.93
N LEU A 305 18.66 -1.46 -6.37
CA LEU A 305 19.41 -1.39 -5.11
C LEU A 305 20.90 -1.52 -5.41
N ASP A 306 21.59 -0.39 -5.50
CA ASP A 306 23.05 -0.37 -5.63
C ASP A 306 23.74 -0.41 -4.26
N GLU A 307 24.93 -1.03 -4.20
CA GLU A 307 25.67 -1.23 -2.95
C GLU A 307 26.02 0.09 -2.24
N ARG A 308 26.30 1.16 -3.01
CA ARG A 308 26.69 2.46 -2.44
C ARG A 308 25.51 3.11 -1.73
N SER A 309 24.35 3.12 -2.39
CA SER A 309 23.11 3.63 -1.79
C SER A 309 22.72 2.80 -0.57
N MET A 310 22.82 1.47 -0.65
CA MET A 310 22.48 0.58 0.44
C MET A 310 23.42 0.70 1.65
N ALA A 311 24.71 1.03 1.45
CA ALA A 311 25.69 1.14 2.53
C ALA A 311 25.32 2.21 3.57
N VAL A 312 24.74 3.33 3.14
CA VAL A 312 24.41 4.48 4.00
C VAL A 312 23.04 4.39 4.67
N LEU A 313 22.22 3.38 4.33
CA LEU A 313 20.87 3.23 4.84
C LEU A 313 20.84 2.63 6.25
N GLU A 314 19.84 3.02 7.02
CA GLU A 314 19.55 2.41 8.31
C GLU A 314 18.94 1.01 8.16
N ALA A 315 19.05 0.20 9.22
CA ALA A 315 18.52 -1.17 9.26
C ALA A 315 17.03 -1.26 8.84
N THR A 316 16.22 -0.31 9.26
CA THR A 316 14.79 -0.22 8.92
C THR A 316 14.58 -0.05 7.42
N GLN A 317 15.34 0.83 6.78
CA GLN A 317 15.24 1.04 5.33
C GLN A 317 15.74 -0.18 4.56
N LYS A 318 16.89 -0.75 4.96
CA LYS A 318 17.47 -1.97 4.37
C LYS A 318 16.47 -3.14 4.42
N ALA A 319 15.85 -3.36 5.57
CA ALA A 319 14.87 -4.42 5.77
C ALA A 319 13.72 -4.33 4.77
N ASN A 320 13.10 -3.15 4.64
CA ASN A 320 12.01 -2.94 3.68
C ASN A 320 12.45 -3.21 2.24
N LEU A 321 13.60 -2.69 1.86
CA LEU A 321 14.10 -2.78 0.49
C LEU A 321 14.44 -4.21 0.09
N TYR A 322 15.19 -4.95 0.92
CA TYR A 322 15.55 -6.34 0.64
C TYR A 322 14.32 -7.25 0.53
N VAL A 323 13.39 -7.14 1.50
CA VAL A 323 12.16 -7.94 1.47
C VAL A 323 11.29 -7.55 0.26
N THR A 324 11.18 -6.26 -0.07
CA THR A 324 10.38 -5.81 -1.21
C THR A 324 10.99 -6.28 -2.53
N GLN A 325 12.30 -6.16 -2.72
CA GLN A 325 12.98 -6.63 -3.92
C GLN A 325 12.80 -8.15 -4.09
N ALA A 326 13.06 -8.94 -3.05
CA ALA A 326 12.89 -10.38 -3.10
C ALA A 326 11.45 -10.77 -3.46
N TRP A 327 10.46 -10.12 -2.86
CA TRP A 327 9.06 -10.33 -3.17
C TRP A 327 8.73 -10.02 -4.64
N LEU A 328 9.18 -8.89 -5.16
CA LEU A 328 8.92 -8.50 -6.55
C LEU A 328 9.57 -9.48 -7.54
N LEU A 329 10.77 -9.96 -7.27
CA LEU A 329 11.43 -10.98 -8.09
C LEU A 329 10.64 -12.30 -8.09
N ILE A 330 10.07 -12.70 -6.96
CA ILE A 330 9.16 -13.86 -6.89
C ILE A 330 7.89 -13.65 -7.71
N ILE A 331 7.29 -12.46 -7.67
CA ILE A 331 6.09 -12.14 -8.47
C ILE A 331 6.39 -12.23 -9.97
N ILE A 332 7.53 -11.70 -10.42
CA ILE A 332 7.95 -11.78 -11.82
C ILE A 332 8.18 -13.25 -12.23
N TRP A 333 8.87 -14.03 -11.38
CA TRP A 333 9.07 -15.46 -11.63
C TRP A 333 7.74 -16.23 -11.70
N GLN A 334 6.79 -15.98 -10.81
CA GLN A 334 5.45 -16.59 -10.86
C GLN A 334 4.71 -16.22 -12.16
N LEU A 335 4.88 -15.00 -12.65
CA LEU A 335 4.32 -14.58 -13.93
C LEU A 335 4.94 -15.36 -15.09
N ARG A 336 6.27 -15.50 -15.12
CA ARG A 336 6.99 -16.33 -16.13
C ARG A 336 6.54 -17.79 -16.09
N LEU A 337 6.37 -18.37 -14.89
CA LEU A 337 5.86 -19.73 -14.73
C LEU A 337 4.47 -19.88 -15.39
N ARG A 338 3.57 -18.94 -15.17
CA ARG A 338 2.22 -18.94 -15.78
C ARG A 338 2.24 -18.78 -17.29
N LEU A 339 3.20 -18.02 -17.81
CA LEU A 339 3.35 -17.78 -19.25
C LEU A 339 4.13 -18.88 -19.98
N GLY A 340 4.65 -19.88 -19.25
CA GLY A 340 5.47 -20.94 -19.83
C GLY A 340 6.85 -20.45 -20.30
N GLN A 341 7.39 -19.38 -19.72
CA GLN A 341 8.68 -18.79 -20.10
C GLN A 341 9.86 -19.29 -19.25
N LEU A 342 9.66 -20.28 -18.39
CA LEU A 342 10.74 -20.90 -17.65
C LEU A 342 11.49 -21.92 -18.51
N ILE A 343 12.80 -22.00 -18.31
CA ILE A 343 13.71 -22.92 -19.01
C ILE A 343 13.88 -24.16 -18.14
N ALA A 344 13.71 -25.34 -18.76
CA ALA A 344 14.05 -26.59 -18.08
C ALA A 344 15.53 -26.58 -17.68
N PRO A 345 15.92 -27.19 -16.55
CA PRO A 345 17.33 -27.30 -16.18
C PRO A 345 18.03 -28.11 -17.27
N THR A 346 18.72 -27.42 -18.15
CA THR A 346 19.69 -28.04 -19.05
C THR A 346 20.85 -28.53 -18.18
N GLU A 347 21.38 -29.70 -18.52
CA GLU A 347 22.50 -30.42 -17.90
C GLU A 347 23.56 -29.54 -17.21
N PRO A 348 24.28 -30.02 -16.19
CA PRO A 348 25.15 -29.24 -15.34
C PRO A 348 26.13 -28.41 -16.18
N ILE A 349 26.03 -27.10 -16.11
CA ILE A 349 27.06 -26.21 -16.65
C ILE A 349 28.34 -26.52 -15.87
N GLN A 350 29.13 -27.43 -16.44
CA GLN A 350 30.49 -27.67 -15.99
C GLN A 350 31.30 -26.38 -16.16
N SER A 351 31.88 -25.95 -15.06
CA SER A 351 32.96 -24.97 -14.98
C SER A 351 32.86 -23.69 -15.82
N ALA A 352 32.47 -22.62 -15.19
CA ALA A 352 33.08 -21.34 -15.47
C ALA A 352 33.58 -20.78 -14.15
N ASN A 353 34.90 -20.82 -14.01
CA ASN A 353 35.65 -20.15 -12.98
C ASN A 353 35.26 -18.68 -12.89
N ALA A 354 35.24 -18.22 -11.66
CA ALA A 354 35.56 -16.88 -11.22
C ALA A 354 34.48 -15.83 -11.18
N ALA A 355 34.20 -15.48 -10.00
CA ALA A 355 34.47 -14.15 -9.43
C ALA A 355 34.47 -12.96 -10.43
N THR A 356 33.27 -12.45 -10.65
CA THR A 356 33.04 -11.00 -10.67
C THR A 356 31.68 -10.79 -10.02
N ALA A 357 31.73 -10.32 -8.78
CA ALA A 357 30.59 -9.92 -8.02
C ALA A 357 29.89 -8.76 -8.78
N GLY A 358 28.59 -8.88 -9.01
CA GLY A 358 27.78 -7.73 -9.41
C GLY A 358 26.93 -7.87 -10.67
N SER A 359 27.06 -8.92 -11.51
CA SER A 359 26.18 -9.07 -12.67
C SER A 359 25.36 -10.36 -12.56
N ALA A 360 24.02 -10.21 -12.45
CA ALA A 360 23.12 -11.34 -12.52
C ALA A 360 23.34 -12.11 -13.84
N ARG A 361 23.69 -13.40 -13.75
CA ARG A 361 23.89 -14.23 -14.94
C ARG A 361 22.57 -14.29 -15.73
N PRO A 362 22.57 -13.88 -17.04
CA PRO A 362 21.38 -13.98 -17.86
C PRO A 362 20.88 -15.43 -17.89
N GLY A 363 19.63 -15.66 -17.48
CA GLY A 363 18.98 -16.97 -17.55
C GLY A 363 18.72 -17.70 -16.22
N ILE A 364 19.36 -17.37 -15.09
CA ILE A 364 19.12 -18.03 -13.80
C ILE A 364 17.70 -17.74 -13.30
N SER A 365 17.22 -16.54 -13.46
CA SER A 365 15.86 -16.10 -13.07
C SER A 365 14.75 -16.83 -13.84
N ARG A 366 15.08 -17.45 -14.96
CA ARG A 366 14.16 -18.27 -15.76
C ARG A 366 14.16 -19.74 -15.38
N THR A 367 14.91 -20.14 -14.36
CA THR A 367 14.94 -21.53 -13.91
C THR A 367 13.86 -21.82 -12.87
N TYR A 368 13.45 -23.07 -12.78
CA TYR A 368 12.50 -23.51 -11.75
C TYR A 368 13.06 -23.35 -10.33
N GLY A 369 14.37 -23.41 -10.15
CA GLY A 369 15.06 -23.27 -8.87
C GLY A 369 15.24 -21.83 -8.38
N TYR A 370 14.92 -20.82 -9.17
CA TYR A 370 15.16 -19.41 -8.85
C TYR A 370 14.58 -18.97 -7.48
N PRO A 371 13.36 -19.38 -7.05
CA PRO A 371 12.84 -19.02 -5.73
C PRO A 371 13.74 -19.40 -4.57
N LEU A 372 14.48 -20.50 -4.66
CA LEU A 372 15.43 -20.90 -3.60
C LEU A 372 16.61 -19.94 -3.51
N GLN A 373 17.09 -19.45 -4.66
CA GLN A 373 18.15 -18.45 -4.67
C GLN A 373 17.66 -17.11 -4.11
N VAL A 374 16.44 -16.68 -4.46
CA VAL A 374 15.84 -15.47 -3.90
C VAL A 374 15.68 -15.59 -2.38
N ALA A 375 15.17 -16.74 -1.89
CA ALA A 375 15.05 -17.01 -0.46
C ALA A 375 16.41 -16.95 0.26
N ARG A 376 17.45 -17.58 -0.32
CA ARG A 376 18.81 -17.54 0.22
C ARG A 376 19.37 -16.11 0.26
N ASN A 377 19.26 -15.36 -0.84
CA ASN A 377 19.75 -13.99 -0.88
C ASN A 377 19.03 -13.11 0.16
N LEU A 378 17.70 -13.28 0.30
CA LEU A 378 16.93 -12.59 1.32
C LEU A 378 17.42 -12.96 2.73
N THR A 379 17.59 -14.26 3.03
CA THR A 379 18.11 -14.73 4.33
C THR A 379 19.43 -14.07 4.66
N ILE A 380 20.40 -14.10 3.73
CA ILE A 380 21.72 -13.47 3.91
C ILE A 380 21.60 -11.96 4.18
N SER A 381 20.70 -11.28 3.45
CA SER A 381 20.55 -9.81 3.55
C SER A 381 19.88 -9.35 4.84
N VAL A 382 19.03 -10.20 5.47
CA VAL A 382 18.23 -9.79 6.64
C VAL A 382 18.63 -10.46 7.95
N GLN A 383 19.46 -11.52 7.94
CA GLN A 383 19.80 -12.28 9.14
C GLN A 383 20.51 -11.44 10.22
N ASP A 384 21.29 -10.45 9.82
CA ASP A 384 22.04 -9.57 10.71
C ASP A 384 21.26 -8.29 11.07
N LEU A 385 20.04 -8.12 10.56
CA LEU A 385 19.20 -6.97 10.87
C LEU A 385 18.38 -7.23 12.14
N PRO A 386 18.23 -6.22 13.02
CA PRO A 386 17.31 -6.32 14.16
C PRO A 386 15.88 -6.62 13.69
N VAL A 387 15.20 -7.59 14.31
CA VAL A 387 13.81 -7.95 13.95
C VAL A 387 12.86 -6.74 14.04
N ASP A 388 13.07 -5.84 15.00
CA ASP A 388 12.28 -4.62 15.15
C ASP A 388 12.40 -3.68 13.96
N SER A 389 13.54 -3.73 13.23
CA SER A 389 13.69 -2.96 11.98
C SER A 389 12.83 -3.50 10.83
N ILE A 390 12.40 -4.76 10.92
CA ILE A 390 11.49 -5.40 9.97
C ILE A 390 10.05 -5.23 10.42
N LYS A 391 9.75 -5.43 11.71
CA LYS A 391 8.39 -5.34 12.29
C LYS A 391 7.70 -4.00 12.04
N VAL A 392 8.45 -2.91 12.05
CA VAL A 392 7.92 -1.55 11.90
C VAL A 392 7.15 -1.32 10.59
N HIS A 393 7.42 -2.15 9.57
CA HIS A 393 6.71 -2.07 8.29
C HIS A 393 5.31 -2.71 8.32
N GLY A 394 4.89 -3.22 9.49
CA GLY A 394 3.56 -3.75 9.70
C GLY A 394 3.29 -5.05 8.94
N VAL A 395 2.01 -5.37 8.76
CA VAL A 395 1.58 -6.63 8.14
C VAL A 395 2.05 -6.77 6.69
N GLY A 396 2.17 -5.67 5.94
CA GLY A 396 2.59 -5.72 4.54
C GLY A 396 3.96 -6.35 4.31
N ILE A 397 4.90 -6.24 5.27
CA ILE A 397 6.19 -6.90 5.18
C ILE A 397 6.05 -8.41 5.46
N THR A 398 5.19 -8.79 6.39
CA THR A 398 4.89 -10.20 6.71
C THR A 398 4.33 -10.92 5.48
N GLU A 399 3.42 -10.28 4.77
CA GLU A 399 2.83 -10.80 3.54
C GLU A 399 3.87 -11.05 2.45
N LYS A 400 4.83 -10.15 2.30
CA LYS A 400 5.91 -10.30 1.32
C LYS A 400 6.84 -11.46 1.67
N VAL A 401 7.22 -11.62 2.95
CA VAL A 401 8.02 -12.75 3.43
C VAL A 401 7.26 -14.06 3.24
N PHE A 402 5.96 -14.07 3.52
CA PHE A 402 5.09 -15.23 3.29
C PHE A 402 5.09 -15.67 1.81
N ASP A 403 4.96 -14.74 0.86
CA ASP A 403 4.99 -15.09 -0.57
C ASP A 403 6.32 -15.69 -1.01
N VAL A 404 7.44 -15.15 -0.50
CA VAL A 404 8.77 -15.71 -0.76
C VAL A 404 8.90 -17.13 -0.17
N ALA A 405 8.44 -17.31 1.07
CA ALA A 405 8.47 -18.62 1.73
C ALA A 405 7.59 -19.66 1.01
N CYS A 406 6.39 -19.30 0.57
CA CYS A 406 5.52 -20.18 -0.24
C CYS A 406 6.17 -20.60 -1.56
N ALA A 407 6.79 -19.66 -2.27
CA ALA A 407 7.48 -19.96 -3.52
C ALA A 407 8.66 -20.92 -3.30
N ALA A 408 9.46 -20.70 -2.25
CA ALA A 408 10.55 -21.59 -1.89
C ALA A 408 10.05 -22.99 -1.50
N ALA A 409 9.00 -23.09 -0.68
CA ALA A 409 8.39 -24.36 -0.28
C ALA A 409 7.90 -25.16 -1.49
N ASN A 410 7.22 -24.50 -2.45
CA ASN A 410 6.75 -25.14 -3.68
C ASN A 410 7.87 -25.76 -4.53
N VAL A 411 9.03 -25.13 -4.55
CA VAL A 411 10.20 -25.66 -5.26
C VAL A 411 10.85 -26.79 -4.47
N LEU A 412 11.03 -26.63 -3.15
CA LEU A 412 11.60 -27.64 -2.27
C LEU A 412 10.83 -28.96 -2.32
N ALA A 413 9.49 -28.90 -2.36
CA ALA A 413 8.62 -30.07 -2.45
C ALA A 413 8.82 -30.88 -3.76
N ARG A 414 9.39 -30.27 -4.79
CA ARG A 414 9.62 -30.90 -6.10
C ARG A 414 11.05 -31.37 -6.33
N ILE A 415 11.97 -31.13 -5.39
CA ILE A 415 13.35 -31.62 -5.46
C ILE A 415 13.35 -33.11 -5.07
N PRO A 416 13.75 -34.02 -5.99
CA PRO A 416 13.80 -35.44 -5.66
C PRO A 416 14.78 -35.74 -4.50
N ASN A 417 14.42 -36.69 -3.68
CA ASN A 417 15.35 -37.26 -2.69
C ASN A 417 16.27 -38.26 -3.41
N SER A 418 17.22 -37.78 -4.23
CA SER A 418 18.19 -38.62 -4.91
C SER A 418 19.23 -39.13 -3.91
N HIS A 419 19.16 -40.41 -3.59
CA HIS A 419 20.22 -41.09 -2.83
C HIS A 419 21.46 -41.26 -3.72
N GLY A 420 22.49 -40.43 -3.50
CA GLY A 420 23.80 -40.62 -4.14
C GLY A 420 24.51 -39.34 -4.60
N ASP A 421 23.81 -38.23 -4.83
CA ASP A 421 24.46 -36.97 -5.18
C ASP A 421 24.60 -36.05 -3.96
N MET A 422 25.79 -36.10 -3.35
CA MET A 422 26.13 -35.27 -2.18
C MET A 422 25.96 -33.76 -2.46
N THR A 423 26.15 -33.33 -3.70
CA THR A 423 26.00 -31.90 -4.08
C THR A 423 24.52 -31.47 -4.05
N GLN A 424 23.63 -32.33 -4.53
CA GLN A 424 22.18 -32.05 -4.49
C GLN A 424 21.65 -32.12 -3.06
N LEU A 425 22.11 -33.07 -2.24
CA LEU A 425 21.74 -33.17 -0.82
C LEU A 425 22.18 -31.93 -0.05
N THR A 426 23.39 -31.42 -0.28
CA THR A 426 23.91 -30.22 0.37
C THR A 426 23.08 -28.98 -0.06
N ARG A 427 22.78 -28.84 -1.35
CA ARG A 427 21.94 -27.73 -1.85
C ARG A 427 20.53 -27.76 -1.27
N LYS A 428 19.93 -28.94 -1.15
CA LYS A 428 18.61 -29.13 -0.55
C LYS A 428 18.63 -28.76 0.93
N ALA A 429 19.61 -29.25 1.71
CA ALA A 429 19.74 -28.93 3.12
C ALA A 429 19.95 -27.41 3.37
N VAL A 430 20.72 -26.74 2.53
CA VAL A 430 20.86 -25.27 2.60
C VAL A 430 19.54 -24.58 2.33
N ALA A 431 18.79 -24.98 1.30
CA ALA A 431 17.50 -24.38 0.98
C ALA A 431 16.44 -24.63 2.07
N GLU A 432 16.45 -25.82 2.71
CA GLU A 432 15.60 -26.14 3.87
C GLU A 432 15.94 -25.25 5.08
N ASN A 433 17.21 -24.96 5.31
CA ASN A 433 17.64 -24.04 6.37
C ASN A 433 17.19 -22.59 6.09
N ASP A 434 17.35 -22.11 4.86
CA ASP A 434 16.89 -20.79 4.45
C ASP A 434 15.36 -20.66 4.61
N PHE A 435 14.61 -21.67 4.19
CA PHE A 435 13.15 -21.72 4.38
C PHE A 435 12.78 -21.72 5.88
N ALA A 436 13.43 -22.54 6.70
CA ALA A 436 13.21 -22.59 8.13
C ALA A 436 13.52 -21.24 8.81
N TYR A 437 14.55 -20.53 8.35
CA TYR A 437 14.86 -19.18 8.81
C TYR A 437 13.73 -18.20 8.46
N LEU A 438 13.30 -18.14 7.20
CA LEU A 438 12.23 -17.24 6.76
C LEU A 438 10.92 -17.50 7.49
N ARG A 439 10.57 -18.77 7.76
CA ARG A 439 9.41 -19.13 8.56
C ARG A 439 9.53 -18.61 10.00
N ARG A 440 10.68 -18.82 10.67
CA ARG A 440 10.92 -18.30 12.04
C ARG A 440 10.87 -16.76 12.06
N LEU A 441 11.44 -16.09 11.06
CA LEU A 441 11.37 -14.65 10.92
C LEU A 441 9.90 -14.21 10.79
N MET A 442 9.15 -14.81 9.88
CA MET A 442 7.74 -14.50 9.65
C MET A 442 6.91 -14.66 10.93
N GLN A 443 7.12 -15.69 11.74
CA GLN A 443 6.42 -15.90 13.02
C GLN A 443 6.64 -14.77 14.02
N GLN A 444 7.73 -14.02 13.91
CA GLN A 444 8.06 -12.88 14.77
C GLN A 444 7.47 -11.56 14.26
N LEU A 445 6.96 -11.53 13.02
CA LEU A 445 6.41 -10.34 12.39
C LEU A 445 4.92 -10.15 12.72
N PRO A 446 4.36 -8.94 12.52
CA PRO A 446 2.93 -8.65 12.78
C PRO A 446 2.00 -9.64 12.08
N SER A 447 1.08 -10.24 12.82
CA SER A 447 0.14 -11.30 12.36
C SER A 447 0.82 -12.57 11.82
N GLY A 448 2.14 -12.71 11.95
CA GLY A 448 2.91 -13.81 11.42
C GLY A 448 2.55 -15.15 12.04
N SER A 449 2.60 -15.25 13.37
CA SER A 449 2.27 -16.49 14.12
C SER A 449 0.77 -16.81 14.16
N THR A 450 -0.09 -15.80 14.06
CA THR A 450 -1.54 -15.96 14.24
C THR A 450 -2.31 -16.19 12.95
N VAL A 451 -1.75 -15.78 11.80
CA VAL A 451 -2.42 -15.87 10.50
C VAL A 451 -1.53 -16.54 9.46
N TYR A 452 -0.32 -16.00 9.24
CA TYR A 452 0.48 -16.40 8.08
C TYR A 452 1.19 -17.73 8.27
N ASP A 453 1.58 -18.13 9.49
CA ASP A 453 2.15 -19.46 9.74
C ASP A 453 1.13 -20.57 9.51
N ASP A 454 -0.12 -20.38 9.97
CA ASP A 454 -1.22 -21.31 9.70
C ASP A 454 -1.51 -21.45 8.20
N LEU A 455 -1.47 -20.34 7.47
CA LEU A 455 -1.65 -20.35 6.01
C LEU A 455 -0.48 -21.07 5.32
N LEU A 456 0.75 -20.85 5.77
CA LEU A 456 1.94 -21.51 5.22
C LEU A 456 1.90 -23.03 5.47
N VAL A 457 1.52 -23.47 6.67
CA VAL A 457 1.36 -24.89 7.00
C VAL A 457 0.31 -25.53 6.10
N LYS A 458 -0.85 -24.88 5.93
CA LYS A 458 -1.89 -25.37 5.02
C LYS A 458 -1.40 -25.46 3.57
N HIS A 459 -0.63 -24.47 3.12
CA HIS A 459 -0.07 -24.44 1.78
C HIS A 459 0.92 -25.59 1.52
N ILE A 460 1.74 -25.95 2.51
CA ILE A 460 2.73 -27.05 2.40
C ILE A 460 2.05 -28.42 2.45
N SER A 461 0.89 -28.51 3.12
CA SER A 461 0.16 -29.77 3.31
C SER A 461 -0.71 -30.16 2.10
N GLN A 462 -0.86 -29.27 1.11
CA GLN A 462 -1.58 -29.51 -0.16
C GLN A 462 -0.64 -30.06 -1.24
#